data_a1790a81c6f8d16cf97da0d441854ea8
#
_entry.id   a1790a81c6f8d16cf97da0d441854ea8
#
_cell.length_a   1.000
_cell.length_b   1.000
_cell.length_c   1.000
_cell.angle_alpha   90.00
_cell.angle_beta   90.00
_cell.angle_gamma   90.00
#
_symmetry.space_group_name_H-M   'P 1'
#
loop_
_entity.id
_entity.type
_entity.pdbx_description
1 polymer ?
#
loop_
_entity_poly.entity_id
_entity_poly.type
_entity_poly.pdbx_seq_one_letter_code
_entity_poly.pdbx_strand_id
1 'polypeptide(L)'
;MAENQNEEINKEAMSNEIKTISQTILEKHLMGRKFDKSKVKKWGNLIIDEIHKIISDKYPEYGFCIFFYMSDVTAYVSNTRKIFYENSDISLLSYYYTDDFYSEIRIFATKKYRTISNFSDITRDKELSSKINKKISDHLEGRTYEHEIFKKVIENIVKDINEILLARDNKTVSYHIGYINELPARDIYFYYKFFNFEIYPLFFNYKNNSFACRVYLFLINN
;
A
#
# COMPACT_ATOMS: atom_id res chain seq x y z
N MET A 1 -31.48 -1.96 -10.37
CA MET A 1 -30.60 -1.21 -11.33
C MET A 1 -30.37 0.24 -10.88
N ALA A 2 -31.37 1.00 -10.47
CA ALA A 2 -31.20 2.39 -10.02
C ALA A 2 -30.40 2.55 -8.71
N GLU A 3 -30.51 1.63 -7.75
CA GLU A 3 -29.75 1.67 -6.49
C GLU A 3 -28.24 1.47 -6.73
N ASN A 4 -27.84 0.55 -7.60
CA ASN A 4 -26.43 0.32 -7.94
C ASN A 4 -25.79 1.52 -8.64
N GLN A 5 -26.56 2.23 -9.49
CA GLN A 5 -26.07 3.44 -10.15
C GLN A 5 -25.84 4.59 -9.17
N ASN A 6 -26.73 4.77 -8.19
CA ASN A 6 -26.57 5.80 -7.16
C ASN A 6 -25.37 5.51 -6.23
N GLU A 7 -25.12 4.24 -5.92
CA GLU A 7 -23.97 3.86 -5.08
C GLU A 7 -22.64 4.10 -5.82
N GLU A 8 -22.57 3.80 -7.11
CA GLU A 8 -21.39 4.02 -7.93
C GLU A 8 -21.08 5.52 -8.12
N ILE A 9 -22.10 6.35 -8.36
CA ILE A 9 -21.97 7.81 -8.43
C ILE A 9 -21.47 8.39 -7.10
N ASN A 10 -21.95 7.89 -5.97
CA ASN A 10 -21.50 8.34 -4.66
C ASN A 10 -20.05 7.96 -4.38
N LYS A 11 -19.58 6.77 -4.80
CA LYS A 11 -18.20 6.33 -4.67
C LYS A 11 -17.23 7.18 -5.52
N GLU A 12 -17.64 7.54 -6.73
CA GLU A 12 -16.84 8.40 -7.61
C GLU A 12 -16.70 9.81 -7.02
N ALA A 13 -17.81 10.41 -6.55
CA ALA A 13 -17.79 11.72 -5.91
C ALA A 13 -16.89 11.73 -4.67
N MET A 14 -17.01 10.73 -3.79
CA MET A 14 -16.15 10.53 -2.63
C MET A 14 -14.67 10.39 -3.02
N SER A 15 -14.38 9.59 -4.04
CA SER A 15 -13.02 9.38 -4.54
C SER A 15 -12.39 10.69 -5.02
N ASN A 16 -13.11 11.47 -5.80
CA ASN A 16 -12.66 12.77 -6.33
C ASN A 16 -12.41 13.78 -5.20
N GLU A 17 -13.28 13.82 -4.20
CA GLU A 17 -13.10 14.70 -3.05
C GLU A 17 -11.88 14.32 -2.21
N ILE A 18 -11.72 13.04 -1.86
CA ILE A 18 -10.56 12.56 -1.10
C ILE A 18 -9.25 12.82 -1.89
N LYS A 19 -9.27 12.65 -3.20
CA LYS A 19 -8.12 12.95 -4.06
C LYS A 19 -7.75 14.44 -3.98
N THR A 20 -8.74 15.34 -4.06
CA THR A 20 -8.52 16.78 -3.96
C THR A 20 -7.96 17.17 -2.58
N ILE A 21 -8.51 16.62 -1.50
CA ILE A 21 -7.99 16.81 -0.13
C ILE A 21 -6.54 16.35 -0.05
N SER A 22 -6.25 15.16 -0.52
CA SER A 22 -4.91 14.58 -0.48
C SER A 22 -3.88 15.40 -1.25
N GLN A 23 -4.26 15.86 -2.44
CA GLN A 23 -3.40 16.70 -3.28
C GLN A 23 -3.10 18.04 -2.61
N THR A 24 -4.11 18.70 -2.07
CA THR A 24 -3.97 19.98 -1.35
C THR A 24 -3.04 19.85 -0.15
N ILE A 25 -3.17 18.75 0.61
CA ILE A 25 -2.33 18.51 1.80
C ILE A 25 -0.89 18.19 1.41
N LEU A 26 -0.68 17.39 0.36
CA LEU A 26 0.67 17.13 -0.19
C LEU A 26 1.36 18.44 -0.57
N GLU A 27 0.70 19.29 -1.33
CA GLU A 27 1.22 20.59 -1.76
C GLU A 27 1.51 21.50 -0.54
N LYS A 28 0.58 21.61 0.39
CA LYS A 28 0.76 22.40 1.63
C LYS A 28 2.01 22.01 2.39
N HIS A 29 2.29 20.71 2.51
CA HIS A 29 3.39 20.23 3.32
C HIS A 29 4.72 20.13 2.56
N LEU A 30 4.70 19.99 1.24
CA LEU A 30 5.90 19.69 0.45
C LEU A 30 6.33 20.83 -0.48
N MET A 31 5.46 21.81 -0.75
CA MET A 31 5.79 22.94 -1.63
C MET A 31 7.02 23.71 -1.11
N GLY A 32 7.97 23.96 -2.00
CA GLY A 32 9.21 24.70 -1.72
C GLY A 32 10.21 23.95 -0.82
N ARG A 33 9.97 22.70 -0.49
CA ARG A 33 10.93 21.89 0.27
C ARG A 33 11.95 21.22 -0.63
N LYS A 34 13.14 20.98 -0.08
CA LYS A 34 14.15 20.09 -0.66
C LYS A 34 14.10 18.74 0.03
N PHE A 35 14.55 17.71 -0.65
CA PHE A 35 14.64 16.37 -0.09
C PHE A 35 15.56 16.36 1.15
N ASP A 36 15.04 15.90 2.26
CA ASP A 36 15.77 15.77 3.53
C ASP A 36 15.31 14.49 4.23
N LYS A 37 16.11 13.45 4.12
CA LYS A 37 15.80 12.12 4.67
C LYS A 37 15.50 12.15 6.18
N SER A 38 16.10 13.05 6.92
CA SER A 38 15.86 13.16 8.36
C SER A 38 14.45 13.66 8.70
N LYS A 39 13.80 14.33 7.75
CA LYS A 39 12.47 14.94 7.91
C LYS A 39 11.34 14.14 7.28
N VAL A 40 11.64 13.21 6.38
CA VAL A 40 10.61 12.47 5.63
C VAL A 40 9.60 11.78 6.56
N LYS A 41 10.07 11.14 7.64
CA LYS A 41 9.18 10.51 8.62
C LYS A 41 8.20 11.51 9.24
N LYS A 42 8.70 12.70 9.60
CA LYS A 42 7.88 13.76 10.18
C LYS A 42 6.85 14.26 9.18
N TRP A 43 7.26 14.50 7.94
CA TRP A 43 6.34 14.95 6.88
C TRP A 43 5.28 13.90 6.57
N GLY A 44 5.68 12.64 6.41
CA GLY A 44 4.74 11.53 6.15
C GLY A 44 3.69 11.40 7.25
N ASN A 45 4.10 11.46 8.51
CA ASN A 45 3.15 11.39 9.62
C ASN A 45 2.17 12.58 9.63
N LEU A 46 2.68 13.81 9.45
CA LEU A 46 1.83 15.01 9.42
C LEU A 46 0.81 14.96 8.27
N ILE A 47 1.25 14.56 7.08
CA ILE A 47 0.41 14.43 5.89
C ILE A 47 -0.68 13.38 6.12
N ILE A 48 -0.30 12.18 6.57
CA ILE A 48 -1.24 11.09 6.83
C ILE A 48 -2.28 11.50 7.89
N ASP A 49 -1.83 12.10 9.00
CA ASP A 49 -2.72 12.46 10.11
C ASP A 49 -3.70 13.57 9.72
N GLU A 50 -3.26 14.56 8.94
CA GLU A 50 -4.13 15.63 8.48
C GLU A 50 -5.17 15.13 7.46
N ILE A 51 -4.76 14.28 6.50
CA ILE A 51 -5.67 13.65 5.55
C ILE A 51 -6.70 12.82 6.33
N HIS A 52 -6.24 11.92 7.20
CA HIS A 52 -7.13 11.06 7.98
C HIS A 52 -8.16 11.86 8.77
N LYS A 53 -7.75 12.90 9.47
CA LYS A 53 -8.65 13.73 10.27
C LYS A 53 -9.82 14.25 9.43
N ILE A 54 -9.51 14.78 8.22
CA ILE A 54 -10.54 15.38 7.37
C ILE A 54 -11.48 14.31 6.78
N ILE A 55 -10.91 13.21 6.26
CA ILE A 55 -11.72 12.19 5.60
C ILE A 55 -12.56 11.36 6.58
N SER A 56 -12.05 11.13 7.81
CA SER A 56 -12.81 10.39 8.83
C SER A 56 -14.00 11.15 9.35
N ASP A 57 -13.88 12.47 9.47
CA ASP A 57 -14.99 13.33 9.90
C ASP A 57 -16.12 13.36 8.84
N LYS A 58 -15.74 13.25 7.56
CA LYS A 58 -16.69 13.27 6.45
C LYS A 58 -17.33 11.90 6.14
N TYR A 59 -16.56 10.82 6.32
CA TYR A 59 -16.92 9.45 5.93
C TYR A 59 -16.72 8.49 7.10
N PRO A 60 -17.44 8.67 8.21
CA PRO A 60 -17.24 7.88 9.43
C PRO A 60 -17.58 6.41 9.29
N GLU A 61 -18.36 6.02 8.26
CA GLU A 61 -18.72 4.66 7.95
C GLU A 61 -17.61 3.87 7.24
N TYR A 62 -16.53 4.54 6.82
CA TYR A 62 -15.38 3.90 6.17
C TYR A 62 -14.21 3.74 7.13
N GLY A 63 -13.47 2.67 6.93
CA GLY A 63 -12.10 2.55 7.40
C GLY A 63 -11.13 2.93 6.31
N PHE A 64 -9.97 3.44 6.69
CA PHE A 64 -8.97 3.96 5.76
C PHE A 64 -7.61 3.33 5.97
N CYS A 65 -6.95 3.01 4.87
CA CYS A 65 -5.56 2.65 4.81
C CYS A 65 -4.83 3.71 3.99
N ILE A 66 -3.93 4.45 4.63
CA ILE A 66 -3.22 5.56 4.02
C ILE A 66 -1.73 5.23 3.96
N PHE A 67 -1.18 5.23 2.76
CA PHE A 67 0.23 5.00 2.48
C PHE A 67 0.87 6.27 1.97
N PHE A 68 2.00 6.64 2.56
CA PHE A 68 2.86 7.71 2.09
C PHE A 68 4.19 7.12 1.63
N TYR A 69 4.58 7.44 0.42
CA TYR A 69 5.86 7.10 -0.15
C TYR A 69 6.62 8.37 -0.50
N MET A 70 7.93 8.38 -0.25
CA MET A 70 8.82 9.44 -0.71
C MET A 70 10.19 8.87 -1.06
N SER A 71 10.77 9.36 -2.14
CA SER A 71 12.13 9.03 -2.56
C SER A 71 12.79 10.25 -3.20
N ASP A 72 14.13 10.29 -3.21
CA ASP A 72 14.80 11.17 -4.14
C ASP A 72 14.46 10.80 -5.60
N VAL A 73 14.64 11.73 -6.52
CA VAL A 73 14.30 11.52 -7.95
C VAL A 73 15.06 10.34 -8.54
N THR A 74 16.30 10.14 -8.14
CA THR A 74 17.13 9.06 -8.67
C THR A 74 16.71 7.69 -8.19
N ALA A 75 16.21 7.59 -6.95
CA ALA A 75 15.68 6.34 -6.39
C ALA A 75 14.33 5.94 -7.01
N TYR A 76 13.52 6.91 -7.40
CA TYR A 76 12.23 6.64 -8.05
C TYR A 76 12.37 5.81 -9.33
N VAL A 77 13.39 6.11 -10.15
CA VAL A 77 13.60 5.46 -11.45
C VAL A 77 14.11 4.03 -11.30
N SER A 78 14.81 3.71 -10.21
CA SER A 78 15.44 2.40 -9.99
C SER A 78 14.58 1.39 -9.24
N ASN A 79 13.31 1.73 -8.96
CA ASN A 79 12.44 0.87 -8.15
C ASN A 79 11.25 0.35 -8.93
N THR A 80 10.96 -0.92 -8.71
CA THR A 80 9.71 -1.55 -9.15
C THR A 80 8.84 -1.76 -7.93
N ARG A 81 7.62 -1.23 -8.00
CA ARG A 81 6.63 -1.40 -6.94
C ARG A 81 5.27 -1.72 -7.53
N LYS A 82 4.53 -2.52 -6.79
CA LYS A 82 3.12 -2.79 -7.05
C LYS A 82 2.38 -2.72 -5.74
N ILE A 83 1.27 -2.01 -5.74
CA ILE A 83 0.31 -2.02 -4.67
C ILE A 83 -0.93 -2.71 -5.21
N PHE A 84 -1.35 -3.74 -4.53
CA PHE A 84 -2.51 -4.52 -4.89
C PHE A 84 -3.51 -4.47 -3.72
N TYR A 85 -4.77 -4.45 -4.04
CA TYR A 85 -5.86 -4.45 -3.08
C TYR A 85 -7.00 -5.30 -3.65
N GLU A 86 -7.72 -5.93 -2.77
CA GLU A 86 -8.88 -6.71 -3.12
C GLU A 86 -10.06 -6.26 -2.25
N ASN A 87 -11.22 -6.12 -2.90
CA ASN A 87 -12.47 -5.74 -2.25
C ASN A 87 -12.47 -4.37 -1.54
N SER A 88 -11.56 -3.44 -1.87
CA SER A 88 -11.71 -2.07 -1.41
C SER A 88 -12.79 -1.35 -2.21
N ASP A 89 -13.60 -0.54 -1.54
CA ASP A 89 -14.62 0.28 -2.20
C ASP A 89 -14.02 1.42 -2.99
N ILE A 90 -12.91 1.97 -2.50
CA ILE A 90 -12.20 3.11 -3.08
C ILE A 90 -10.70 2.87 -3.06
N SER A 91 -10.06 3.19 -4.17
CA SER A 91 -8.60 3.26 -4.29
C SER A 91 -8.22 4.52 -5.05
N LEU A 92 -7.40 5.35 -4.45
CA LEU A 92 -6.95 6.58 -5.07
C LEU A 92 -5.46 6.82 -4.88
N LEU A 93 -4.91 7.61 -5.78
CA LEU A 93 -3.52 8.03 -5.81
C LEU A 93 -3.45 9.54 -5.99
N SER A 94 -2.68 10.19 -5.12
CA SER A 94 -2.23 11.57 -5.28
C SER A 94 -0.71 11.59 -5.22
N TYR A 95 -0.08 12.48 -5.97
CA TYR A 95 1.37 12.57 -6.00
C TYR A 95 1.85 14.01 -6.07
N TYR A 96 3.06 14.24 -5.56
CA TYR A 96 3.77 15.51 -5.64
C TYR A 96 5.20 15.25 -6.09
N TYR A 97 5.67 16.03 -7.02
CA TYR A 97 6.94 15.80 -7.68
C TYR A 97 7.68 17.13 -7.86
N THR A 98 8.98 17.08 -7.66
CA THR A 98 9.92 18.18 -7.89
C THR A 98 11.17 17.63 -8.59
N ASP A 99 12.11 18.51 -8.93
CA ASP A 99 13.41 18.08 -9.45
C ASP A 99 14.25 17.32 -8.42
N ASP A 100 13.90 17.42 -7.14
CA ASP A 100 14.64 16.89 -6.00
C ASP A 100 14.08 15.55 -5.50
N PHE A 101 12.73 15.40 -5.51
CA PHE A 101 12.06 14.23 -4.96
C PHE A 101 10.69 13.96 -5.60
N TYR A 102 10.29 12.72 -5.43
CA TYR A 102 8.94 12.24 -5.72
C TYR A 102 8.26 11.79 -4.44
N SER A 103 7.01 12.13 -4.27
CA SER A 103 6.17 11.59 -3.22
C SER A 103 4.78 11.21 -3.73
N GLU A 104 4.17 10.23 -3.09
CA GLU A 104 2.79 9.85 -3.37
C GLU A 104 2.05 9.47 -2.08
N ILE A 105 0.75 9.70 -2.12
CA ILE A 105 -0.22 9.17 -1.18
C ILE A 105 -1.13 8.18 -1.92
N ARG A 106 -1.29 7.00 -1.34
CA ARG A 106 -2.36 6.07 -1.72
C ARG A 106 -3.32 5.91 -0.57
N ILE A 107 -4.59 5.98 -0.89
CA ILE A 107 -5.67 5.79 0.08
C ILE A 107 -6.57 4.68 -0.44
N PHE A 108 -6.81 3.72 0.43
CA PHE A 108 -7.83 2.70 0.25
C PHE A 108 -8.89 2.94 1.31
N ALA A 109 -10.14 2.91 0.89
CA ALA A 109 -11.26 2.99 1.79
C ALA A 109 -12.14 1.76 1.62
N THR A 110 -12.61 1.20 2.72
CA THR A 110 -13.52 0.07 2.74
C THR A 110 -14.62 0.36 3.74
N LYS A 111 -15.87 0.12 3.34
CA LYS A 111 -17.02 0.29 4.22
C LYS A 111 -16.90 -0.66 5.41
N LYS A 112 -17.16 -0.16 6.60
CA LYS A 112 -17.09 -0.96 7.83
C LYS A 112 -18.23 -1.98 7.83
N TYR A 113 -17.91 -3.24 7.57
CA TYR A 113 -18.85 -4.33 7.77
C TYR A 113 -18.57 -4.98 9.13
N ARG A 114 -19.63 -5.28 9.87
CA ARG A 114 -19.49 -6.09 11.10
C ARG A 114 -19.24 -7.53 10.70
N THR A 115 -18.01 -7.94 10.59
CA THR A 115 -17.65 -9.35 10.42
C THR A 115 -16.88 -9.85 11.63
N ILE A 116 -17.34 -10.95 12.17
CA ILE A 116 -16.69 -11.65 13.27
C ILE A 116 -15.84 -12.76 12.63
N SER A 117 -14.57 -12.52 12.41
CA SER A 117 -13.62 -13.57 12.08
C SER A 117 -12.40 -13.46 13.00
N ASN A 118 -12.01 -14.59 13.60
CA ASN A 118 -10.84 -14.67 14.47
C ASN A 118 -9.56 -14.69 13.63
N PHE A 119 -9.02 -13.52 13.30
CA PHE A 119 -7.75 -13.39 12.56
C PHE A 119 -6.49 -13.62 13.40
N SER A 120 -6.61 -13.68 14.72
CA SER A 120 -5.45 -13.96 15.59
C SER A 120 -4.71 -15.25 15.23
N ASP A 121 -5.40 -16.20 14.61
CA ASP A 121 -4.82 -17.48 14.20
C ASP A 121 -4.03 -17.39 12.88
N ILE A 122 -4.32 -16.40 12.01
CA ILE A 122 -3.65 -16.26 10.72
C ILE A 122 -2.22 -15.76 10.89
N THR A 123 -1.98 -14.79 11.78
CA THR A 123 -0.63 -14.25 12.01
C THR A 123 0.30 -15.22 12.70
N ARG A 124 -0.27 -16.21 13.43
CA ARG A 124 0.46 -17.29 14.09
C ARG A 124 0.63 -18.51 13.20
N ASP A 125 0.02 -18.51 12.03
CA ASP A 125 0.08 -19.64 11.10
C ASP A 125 1.42 -19.69 10.40
N LYS A 126 2.31 -20.51 10.97
CA LYS A 126 3.64 -20.77 10.41
C LYS A 126 3.59 -21.43 9.03
N GLU A 127 2.57 -22.22 8.76
CA GLU A 127 2.39 -22.90 7.48
C GLU A 127 2.05 -21.90 6.39
N LEU A 128 1.11 -20.98 6.64
CA LEU A 128 0.78 -19.89 5.73
C LEU A 128 2.00 -19.02 5.42
N SER A 129 2.71 -18.57 6.45
CA SER A 129 3.91 -17.77 6.30
C SER A 129 4.99 -18.50 5.50
N SER A 130 5.15 -19.82 5.72
CA SER A 130 6.09 -20.65 4.96
C SER A 130 5.70 -20.76 3.49
N LYS A 131 4.42 -21.00 3.19
CA LYS A 131 3.89 -21.05 1.82
C LYS A 131 4.13 -19.75 1.06
N ILE A 132 3.83 -18.61 1.70
CA ILE A 132 4.05 -17.29 1.10
C ILE A 132 5.54 -17.03 0.85
N ASN A 133 6.40 -17.29 1.86
CA ASN A 133 7.86 -17.13 1.69
C ASN A 133 8.39 -17.99 0.56
N LYS A 134 7.94 -19.25 0.46
CA LYS A 134 8.34 -20.14 -0.63
C LYS A 134 7.97 -19.56 -1.98
N LYS A 135 6.73 -19.08 -2.15
CA LYS A 135 6.27 -18.47 -3.41
C LYS A 135 7.11 -17.24 -3.79
N ILE A 136 7.42 -16.37 -2.83
CA ILE A 136 8.30 -15.23 -3.07
C ILE A 136 9.69 -15.69 -3.55
N SER A 137 10.27 -16.69 -2.88
CA SER A 137 11.57 -17.24 -3.26
C SER A 137 11.55 -17.88 -4.64
N ASP A 138 10.53 -18.69 -4.95
CA ASP A 138 10.38 -19.37 -6.26
C ASP A 138 10.36 -18.36 -7.43
N HIS A 139 9.77 -17.17 -7.21
CA HIS A 139 9.78 -16.10 -8.21
C HIS A 139 11.09 -15.34 -8.35
N LEU A 140 11.92 -15.32 -7.32
CA LEU A 140 13.09 -14.43 -7.23
C LEU A 140 14.44 -15.14 -7.30
N GLU A 141 14.46 -16.45 -7.01
CA GLU A 141 15.70 -17.24 -6.99
C GLU A 141 16.39 -17.26 -8.36
N GLY A 142 17.71 -17.09 -8.34
CA GLY A 142 18.55 -17.10 -9.55
C GLY A 142 18.42 -15.87 -10.45
N ARG A 143 17.62 -14.85 -10.08
CA ARG A 143 17.43 -13.63 -10.87
C ARG A 143 18.45 -12.55 -10.50
N THR A 144 18.78 -11.73 -11.50
CA THR A 144 19.42 -10.42 -11.37
C THR A 144 18.39 -9.33 -11.58
N TYR A 145 18.64 -8.11 -11.06
CA TYR A 145 17.68 -7.02 -11.19
C TYR A 145 17.53 -6.54 -12.63
N GLU A 146 16.30 -6.56 -13.13
CA GLU A 146 15.90 -5.98 -14.41
C GLU A 146 14.51 -5.31 -14.24
N HIS A 147 14.47 -3.99 -14.35
CA HIS A 147 13.30 -3.19 -14.01
C HIS A 147 12.00 -3.67 -14.71
N GLU A 148 12.03 -3.87 -16.02
CA GLU A 148 10.84 -4.26 -16.78
C GLU A 148 10.37 -5.70 -16.48
N ILE A 149 11.31 -6.59 -16.22
CA ILE A 149 10.99 -7.97 -15.81
C ILE A 149 10.37 -7.98 -14.43
N PHE A 150 10.93 -7.19 -13.51
CA PHE A 150 10.48 -7.17 -12.12
C PHE A 150 9.11 -6.54 -11.93
N LYS A 151 8.63 -5.70 -12.84
CA LYS A 151 7.23 -5.27 -12.85
C LYS A 151 6.26 -6.46 -12.92
N LYS A 152 6.53 -7.42 -13.81
CA LYS A 152 5.72 -8.63 -13.94
C LYS A 152 5.96 -9.61 -12.79
N VAL A 153 7.19 -9.71 -12.32
CA VAL A 153 7.54 -10.60 -11.19
C VAL A 153 6.77 -10.20 -9.93
N ILE A 154 6.75 -8.91 -9.58
CA ILE A 154 6.02 -8.46 -8.39
C ILE A 154 4.51 -8.64 -8.53
N GLU A 155 3.96 -8.48 -9.73
CA GLU A 155 2.55 -8.76 -9.99
C GLU A 155 2.20 -10.23 -9.78
N ASN A 156 3.05 -11.15 -10.26
CA ASN A 156 2.85 -12.58 -10.08
C ASN A 156 2.98 -12.99 -8.60
N ILE A 157 3.96 -12.43 -7.87
CA ILE A 157 4.10 -12.66 -6.42
C ILE A 157 2.81 -12.27 -5.70
N VAL A 158 2.30 -11.07 -5.97
CA VAL A 158 1.08 -10.59 -5.32
C VAL A 158 -0.12 -11.45 -5.68
N LYS A 159 -0.25 -11.85 -6.94
CA LYS A 159 -1.32 -12.75 -7.41
C LYS A 159 -1.28 -14.10 -6.68
N ASP A 160 -0.11 -14.74 -6.62
CA ASP A 160 0.05 -16.02 -5.93
C ASP A 160 -0.26 -15.93 -4.43
N ILE A 161 0.16 -14.84 -3.78
CA ILE A 161 -0.17 -14.59 -2.36
C ILE A 161 -1.69 -14.47 -2.20
N ASN A 162 -2.34 -13.75 -3.10
CA ASN A 162 -3.78 -13.58 -3.06
C ASN A 162 -4.52 -14.91 -3.22
N GLU A 163 -4.11 -15.74 -4.17
CA GLU A 163 -4.67 -17.09 -4.37
C GLU A 163 -4.53 -17.96 -3.10
N ILE A 164 -3.38 -17.88 -2.40
CA ILE A 164 -3.16 -18.59 -1.14
C ILE A 164 -4.14 -18.12 -0.05
N LEU A 165 -4.37 -16.80 0.04
CA LEU A 165 -5.28 -16.23 1.03
C LEU A 165 -6.74 -16.58 0.74
N LEU A 166 -7.18 -16.42 -0.51
CA LEU A 166 -8.55 -16.72 -0.93
C LEU A 166 -8.90 -18.21 -0.79
N ALA A 167 -7.94 -19.10 -1.03
CA ALA A 167 -8.14 -20.54 -0.82
C ALA A 167 -8.38 -20.89 0.66
N ARG A 168 -7.94 -20.02 1.59
CA ARG A 168 -8.14 -20.20 3.02
C ARG A 168 -9.43 -19.57 3.52
N ASP A 169 -9.69 -18.32 3.12
CA ASP A 169 -10.87 -17.56 3.48
C ASP A 169 -11.23 -16.56 2.39
N ASN A 170 -12.34 -16.79 1.71
CA ASN A 170 -12.83 -15.97 0.62
C ASN A 170 -13.44 -14.62 1.06
N LYS A 171 -13.49 -14.35 2.37
CA LYS A 171 -14.01 -13.10 2.95
C LYS A 171 -12.90 -12.16 3.43
N THR A 172 -11.65 -12.61 3.41
CA THR A 172 -10.53 -11.78 3.86
C THR A 172 -10.31 -10.61 2.92
N VAL A 173 -10.38 -9.40 3.44
CA VAL A 173 -9.90 -8.20 2.75
C VAL A 173 -8.41 -8.06 3.04
N SER A 174 -7.61 -7.86 1.99
CA SER A 174 -6.17 -7.71 2.15
C SER A 174 -5.60 -6.61 1.29
N TYR A 175 -4.62 -5.90 1.82
CA TYR A 175 -3.80 -4.95 1.07
C TYR A 175 -2.39 -5.51 0.96
N HIS A 176 -1.87 -5.54 -0.26
CA HIS A 176 -0.55 -6.04 -0.55
C HIS A 176 0.30 -4.91 -1.10
N ILE A 177 1.49 -4.76 -0.56
CA ILE A 177 2.47 -3.83 -1.09
C ILE A 177 3.76 -4.60 -1.33
N GLY A 178 4.09 -4.78 -2.59
CA GLY A 178 5.35 -5.37 -2.99
C GLY A 178 6.23 -4.32 -3.65
N TYR A 179 7.52 -4.31 -3.30
CA TYR A 179 8.50 -3.55 -4.03
C TYR A 179 9.84 -4.25 -4.09
N ILE A 180 10.54 -4.04 -5.18
CA ILE A 180 11.86 -4.59 -5.45
C ILE A 180 12.80 -3.44 -5.74
N ASN A 181 13.91 -3.39 -5.00
CA ASN A 181 14.93 -2.37 -5.12
C ASN A 181 16.20 -2.99 -5.67
N GLU A 182 16.79 -2.36 -6.69
CA GLU A 182 18.16 -2.62 -7.08
C GLU A 182 19.14 -2.31 -5.93
N LEU A 183 20.21 -3.05 -5.82
CA LEU A 183 21.26 -2.79 -4.83
C LEU A 183 22.49 -2.14 -5.48
N PRO A 184 23.17 -1.22 -4.77
CA PRO A 184 22.85 -0.73 -3.42
C PRO A 184 21.56 0.06 -3.35
N ALA A 185 20.75 -0.21 -2.33
CA ALA A 185 19.46 0.43 -2.15
C ALA A 185 19.62 1.94 -1.93
N ARG A 186 18.85 2.74 -2.69
CA ARG A 186 18.76 4.18 -2.53
C ARG A 186 17.73 4.55 -1.45
N ASP A 187 17.77 5.78 -0.99
CA ASP A 187 16.91 6.28 0.07
C ASP A 187 15.43 6.29 -0.35
N ILE A 188 14.69 5.28 0.09
CA ILE A 188 13.25 5.13 -0.09
C ILE A 188 12.60 5.10 1.27
N TYR A 189 11.57 5.89 1.41
CA TYR A 189 10.81 6.01 2.63
C TYR A 189 9.37 5.64 2.39
N PHE A 190 8.87 4.74 3.20
CA PHE A 190 7.53 4.23 3.13
C PHE A 190 6.91 4.25 4.52
N TYR A 191 5.80 4.97 4.66
CA TYR A 191 5.03 5.07 5.89
C TYR A 191 3.59 4.71 5.61
N TYR A 192 2.92 4.12 6.59
CA TYR A 192 1.51 3.77 6.48
C TYR A 192 0.84 3.90 7.83
N LYS A 193 -0.44 4.21 7.80
CA LYS A 193 -1.33 4.14 8.95
C LYS A 193 -2.66 3.56 8.53
N PHE A 194 -3.25 2.83 9.43
CA PHE A 194 -4.57 2.26 9.30
C PHE A 194 -5.47 2.88 10.35
N PHE A 195 -6.69 3.14 9.96
CA PHE A 195 -7.64 3.83 10.80
C PHE A 195 -8.97 3.11 10.75
N ASN A 196 -9.53 2.86 11.94
CA ASN A 196 -10.83 2.22 12.13
C ASN A 196 -10.93 0.75 11.69
N PHE A 197 -9.79 0.05 11.62
CA PHE A 197 -9.72 -1.39 11.36
C PHE A 197 -8.82 -2.09 12.38
N GLU A 198 -9.11 -3.34 12.67
CA GLU A 198 -8.12 -4.26 13.24
C GLU A 198 -7.27 -4.84 12.12
N ILE A 199 -5.96 -4.78 12.27
CA ILE A 199 -5.02 -5.14 11.22
C ILE A 199 -4.00 -6.12 11.73
N TYR A 200 -3.70 -7.10 10.88
CA TYR A 200 -2.67 -8.09 11.13
C TYR A 200 -1.59 -7.98 10.04
N PRO A 201 -0.47 -7.29 10.32
CA PRO A 201 0.61 -7.14 9.35
C PRO A 201 1.46 -8.41 9.27
N LEU A 202 1.76 -8.83 8.05
CA LEU A 202 2.75 -9.85 7.75
C LEU A 202 3.82 -9.23 6.84
N PHE A 203 5.09 -9.53 7.11
CA PHE A 203 6.22 -8.95 6.41
C PHE A 203 7.10 -10.05 5.85
N PHE A 204 7.39 -9.97 4.56
CA PHE A 204 8.24 -10.90 3.86
C PHE A 204 9.39 -10.16 3.21
N ASN A 205 10.62 -10.69 3.34
CA ASN A 205 11.82 -10.11 2.77
C ASN A 205 12.61 -11.18 2.03
N TYR A 206 13.06 -10.83 0.83
CA TYR A 206 14.04 -11.58 0.07
C TYR A 206 15.17 -10.64 -0.34
N LYS A 207 16.42 -11.11 -0.27
CA LYS A 207 17.57 -10.32 -0.65
C LYS A 207 18.65 -11.23 -1.25
N ASN A 208 19.25 -10.75 -2.34
CA ASN A 208 20.49 -11.30 -2.91
C ASN A 208 21.50 -10.17 -3.16
N ASN A 209 22.54 -10.43 -3.95
CA ASN A 209 23.59 -9.43 -4.25
C ASN A 209 23.14 -8.32 -5.21
N SER A 210 22.06 -8.53 -5.97
CA SER A 210 21.57 -7.62 -7.01
C SER A 210 20.39 -6.77 -6.57
N PHE A 211 19.52 -7.30 -5.72
CA PHE A 211 18.28 -6.61 -5.31
C PHE A 211 17.77 -7.07 -3.94
N ALA A 212 16.85 -6.26 -3.40
CA ALA A 212 16.05 -6.63 -2.25
C ALA A 212 14.55 -6.50 -2.61
N CYS A 213 13.78 -7.54 -2.31
CA CYS A 213 12.33 -7.56 -2.42
C CYS A 213 11.71 -7.52 -1.02
N ARG A 214 10.69 -6.69 -0.84
CA ARG A 214 9.89 -6.65 0.37
C ARG A 214 8.43 -6.70 0.01
N VAL A 215 7.71 -7.57 0.69
CA VAL A 215 6.25 -7.67 0.56
C VAL A 215 5.63 -7.42 1.93
N TYR A 216 4.76 -6.45 1.97
CA TYR A 216 3.93 -6.14 3.13
C TYR A 216 2.52 -6.59 2.82
N LEU A 217 2.01 -7.46 3.64
CA LEU A 217 0.65 -7.96 3.56
C LEU A 217 -0.11 -7.49 4.80
N PHE A 218 -1.23 -6.85 4.60
CA PHE A 218 -2.09 -6.37 5.66
C PHE A 218 -3.45 -7.05 5.53
N LEU A 219 -3.75 -7.91 6.48
CA LEU A 219 -5.06 -8.55 6.59
C LEU A 219 -5.97 -7.66 7.42
N ILE A 220 -7.17 -7.41 6.93
CA ILE A 220 -8.13 -6.54 7.59
C ILE A 220 -9.27 -7.38 8.12
N ASN A 221 -9.55 -7.17 9.40
CA ASN A 221 -10.76 -7.66 10.01
C ASN A 221 -11.86 -6.63 9.79
N ASN A 222 -12.82 -6.97 8.95
CA ASN A 222 -13.97 -6.12 8.67
C ASN A 222 -15.10 -6.38 9.65
#